data_dc63074b868c9ea76fd06814a001aef1
#
_entry.id   dc63074b868c9ea76fd06814a001aef1
#
_cell.length_a   1.000
_cell.length_b   1.000
_cell.length_c   1.000
_cell.angle_alpha   90.00
_cell.angle_beta   90.00
_cell.angle_gamma   90.00
#
_symmetry.space_group_name_H-M   'P 1'
#
loop_
_entity.id
_entity.type
_entity.pdbx_description
1 polymer ?
#
loop_
_entity_poly.entity_id
_entity_poly.type
_entity_poly.pdbx_seq_one_letter_code
_entity_poly.pdbx_strand_id
1 'polypeptide(L)'
;MAQHGPVLGIDFGTSNSAAGYLRDGKPHLIQMAPGQMTLPTTFFFDFETRQTLIGEPANQALLDGTEGRFMRALKRVLGTSLMHEKRQILNERVTFVDIIARFLREIKIRAEAETGLTFDRALSGRPVVFHGTGDRREAQAEADLRACYIAAGFKEVDFLFEPEAAAIASGTLDQSGEIGLIVDIGGGTSDFSLFRSGNDGVSILANHGVRIGGTDFDRSINIDRVMPLLGKGSTLRKAIGPGTTPAPNAIFNDLATWEKIPFLYTAQTRRMVEEMAQLSETPEKMNRLVTVLQDELGHDLAFAVERGKIAANNGANCPHIALDQIERTLTVVLPAEELAPILAVHAQALAGGATETLQLAGVTAKQVDRVIYVGGASPMVLLPHPMETLVPQSPPSFPQVFNPLNGGLALPPHPALRRTETPPPHLP
;
A
#
# COMPACT_ATOMS: atom_id res chain seq x y z
N MET A 1 14.70 6.99 -38.73
CA MET A 1 14.18 6.38 -37.50
C MET A 1 13.58 7.53 -36.70
N ALA A 2 12.28 7.57 -36.47
CA ALA A 2 11.68 8.58 -35.61
C ALA A 2 12.28 8.42 -34.21
N GLN A 3 12.95 9.44 -33.69
CA GLN A 3 13.39 9.50 -32.31
C GLN A 3 12.11 9.52 -31.47
N HIS A 4 11.71 8.36 -30.93
CA HIS A 4 10.68 8.32 -29.92
C HIS A 4 11.19 9.10 -28.71
N GLY A 5 10.43 10.10 -28.25
CA GLY A 5 10.74 10.88 -27.06
C GLY A 5 10.91 10.01 -25.81
N PRO A 6 11.41 10.57 -24.72
CA PRO A 6 11.63 9.82 -23.47
C PRO A 6 10.31 9.25 -22.94
N VAL A 7 10.39 8.07 -22.34
CA VAL A 7 9.26 7.37 -21.69
C VAL A 7 9.39 7.55 -20.18
N LEU A 8 8.31 7.95 -19.52
CA LEU A 8 8.23 8.00 -18.07
C LEU A 8 7.65 6.68 -17.54
N GLY A 9 8.45 5.91 -16.83
CA GLY A 9 7.98 4.75 -16.08
C GLY A 9 7.26 5.23 -14.82
N ILE A 10 6.04 4.74 -14.58
CA ILE A 10 5.25 5.11 -13.40
C ILE A 10 4.73 3.86 -12.73
N ASP A 11 5.05 3.72 -11.45
CA ASP A 11 4.39 2.81 -10.54
C ASP A 11 3.27 3.56 -9.82
N PHE A 12 2.04 3.35 -10.23
CA PHE A 12 0.85 3.89 -9.57
C PHE A 12 0.38 2.90 -8.50
N GLY A 13 0.94 3.02 -7.30
CA GLY A 13 0.62 2.14 -6.17
C GLY A 13 -0.63 2.56 -5.39
N THR A 14 -1.16 1.64 -4.58
CA THR A 14 -2.33 1.89 -3.71
C THR A 14 -2.00 2.87 -2.57
N SER A 15 -0.81 2.79 -2.00
CA SER A 15 -0.38 3.62 -0.87
C SER A 15 0.65 4.68 -1.28
N ASN A 16 1.62 4.29 -2.10
CA ASN A 16 2.68 5.16 -2.60
C ASN A 16 2.86 4.94 -4.09
N SER A 17 3.26 5.98 -4.80
CA SER A 17 3.59 5.96 -6.22
C SER A 17 4.99 6.50 -6.44
N ALA A 18 5.62 6.07 -7.53
CA ALA A 18 6.95 6.52 -7.89
C ALA A 18 7.09 6.61 -9.41
N ALA A 19 8.11 7.33 -9.88
CA ALA A 19 8.41 7.40 -11.30
C ALA A 19 9.91 7.38 -11.56
N GLY A 20 10.26 7.00 -12.79
CA GLY A 20 11.64 6.99 -13.26
C GLY A 20 11.70 6.97 -14.79
N TYR A 21 12.87 7.19 -15.33
CA TYR A 21 13.13 7.13 -16.77
C TYR A 21 14.53 6.60 -17.04
N LEU A 22 14.84 6.28 -18.30
CA LEU A 22 16.18 5.93 -18.69
C LEU A 22 17.01 7.17 -19.00
N ARG A 23 18.07 7.35 -18.21
CA ARG A 23 19.11 8.34 -18.47
C ARG A 23 20.37 7.61 -18.91
N ASP A 24 20.81 7.83 -20.14
CA ASP A 24 21.99 7.16 -20.73
C ASP A 24 21.95 5.62 -20.62
N GLY A 25 20.76 5.06 -20.83
CA GLY A 25 20.51 3.60 -20.75
C GLY A 25 20.46 3.03 -19.33
N LYS A 26 20.52 3.88 -18.29
CA LYS A 26 20.42 3.47 -16.88
C LYS A 26 19.13 4.00 -16.25
N PRO A 27 18.49 3.21 -15.38
CA PRO A 27 17.33 3.69 -14.63
C PRO A 27 17.70 4.89 -13.74
N HIS A 28 16.89 5.94 -13.82
CA HIS A 28 16.99 7.11 -12.98
C HIS A 28 15.63 7.37 -12.33
N LEU A 29 15.59 7.36 -10.99
CA LEU A 29 14.38 7.62 -10.23
C LEU A 29 14.17 9.13 -10.09
N ILE A 30 12.92 9.55 -10.23
CA ILE A 30 12.49 10.93 -10.04
C ILE A 30 12.29 11.19 -8.54
N GLN A 31 12.86 12.29 -8.07
CA GLN A 31 12.66 12.76 -6.71
C GLN A 31 11.29 13.43 -6.57
N MET A 32 10.36 12.78 -5.87
CA MET A 32 8.98 13.29 -5.68
C MET A 32 8.90 14.45 -4.69
N ALA A 33 9.82 14.50 -3.71
CA ALA A 33 10.03 15.60 -2.77
C ALA A 33 11.50 15.57 -2.30
N PRO A 34 12.03 16.61 -1.67
CA PRO A 34 13.39 16.61 -1.18
C PRO A 34 13.73 15.37 -0.35
N GLY A 35 14.62 14.52 -0.88
CA GLY A 35 15.02 13.24 -0.26
C GLY A 35 13.99 12.11 -0.35
N GLN A 36 12.88 12.28 -1.06
CA GLN A 36 11.82 11.27 -1.19
C GLN A 36 11.64 10.86 -2.66
N MET A 37 11.79 9.57 -2.94
CA MET A 37 11.61 8.99 -4.28
C MET A 37 10.17 8.49 -4.51
N THR A 38 9.33 8.50 -3.49
CA THR A 38 7.92 8.10 -3.56
C THR A 38 7.02 9.26 -3.19
N LEU A 39 5.80 9.25 -3.75
CA LEU A 39 4.73 10.18 -3.45
C LEU A 39 3.57 9.38 -2.82
N PRO A 40 3.11 9.71 -1.59
CA PRO A 40 1.91 9.08 -1.04
C PRO A 40 0.73 9.24 -2.00
N THR A 41 0.03 8.13 -2.29
CA THR A 41 -1.13 8.13 -3.20
C THR A 41 -2.38 8.58 -2.45
N THR A 42 -2.32 9.83 -1.99
CA THR A 42 -3.33 10.46 -1.14
C THR A 42 -3.76 11.81 -1.70
N PHE A 43 -5.00 12.19 -1.40
CA PHE A 43 -5.64 13.43 -1.84
C PHE A 43 -6.37 14.06 -0.67
N PHE A 44 -6.33 15.35 -0.59
CA PHE A 44 -7.17 16.13 0.30
C PHE A 44 -7.83 17.28 -0.48
N PHE A 45 -9.14 17.37 -0.41
CA PHE A 45 -9.91 18.46 -1.01
C PHE A 45 -10.25 19.43 0.11
N ASP A 46 -9.52 20.51 0.19
CA ASP A 46 -9.66 21.55 1.19
C ASP A 46 -10.88 22.41 0.88
N PHE A 47 -11.84 22.46 1.80
CA PHE A 47 -13.10 23.19 1.60
C PHE A 47 -12.96 24.68 1.79
N GLU A 48 -11.97 25.14 2.55
CA GLU A 48 -11.70 26.56 2.79
C GLU A 48 -10.95 27.17 1.61
N THR A 49 -9.78 26.61 1.27
CA THR A 49 -8.92 27.15 0.19
C THR A 49 -9.39 26.75 -1.20
N ARG A 50 -10.29 25.78 -1.32
CA ARG A 50 -10.79 25.20 -2.58
C ARG A 50 -9.67 24.54 -3.41
N GLN A 51 -8.60 24.08 -2.76
CA GLN A 51 -7.47 23.43 -3.40
C GLN A 51 -7.52 21.92 -3.25
N THR A 52 -6.87 21.23 -4.20
CA THR A 52 -6.60 19.80 -4.09
C THR A 52 -5.14 19.62 -3.67
N LEU A 53 -4.92 19.06 -2.49
CA LEU A 53 -3.60 18.70 -1.99
C LEU A 53 -3.32 17.25 -2.34
N ILE A 54 -2.07 16.92 -2.67
CA ILE A 54 -1.64 15.59 -3.11
C ILE A 54 -0.40 15.16 -2.35
N GLY A 55 -0.37 13.90 -1.90
CA GLY A 55 0.76 13.32 -1.19
C GLY A 55 0.88 13.82 0.25
N GLU A 56 2.10 14.12 0.69
CA GLU A 56 2.34 14.53 2.08
C GLU A 56 1.54 15.77 2.53
N PRO A 57 1.34 16.80 1.70
CA PRO A 57 0.44 17.90 2.06
C PRO A 57 -1.01 17.45 2.33
N ALA A 58 -1.49 16.40 1.63
CA ALA A 58 -2.82 15.84 1.87
C ALA A 58 -2.88 15.11 3.22
N ASN A 59 -1.83 14.36 3.56
CA ASN A 59 -1.72 13.69 4.86
C ASN A 59 -1.68 14.72 6.00
N GLN A 60 -0.87 15.78 5.82
CA GLN A 60 -0.73 16.82 6.82
C GLN A 60 -2.04 17.57 7.04
N ALA A 61 -2.79 17.92 5.99
CA ALA A 61 -4.08 18.58 6.12
C ALA A 61 -5.10 17.71 6.88
N LEU A 62 -5.04 16.37 6.69
CA LEU A 62 -5.87 15.45 7.47
C LEU A 62 -5.49 15.50 8.96
N LEU A 63 -4.18 15.48 9.28
CA LEU A 63 -3.68 15.51 10.66
C LEU A 63 -3.93 16.87 11.35
N ASP A 64 -3.85 17.96 10.60
CA ASP A 64 -4.15 19.30 11.10
C ASP A 64 -5.66 19.52 11.36
N GLY A 65 -6.51 18.52 11.05
CA GLY A 65 -7.95 18.64 11.20
C GLY A 65 -8.57 19.67 10.26
N THR A 66 -7.90 19.96 9.13
CA THR A 66 -8.42 20.89 8.12
C THR A 66 -9.78 20.42 7.61
N GLU A 67 -10.75 21.36 7.46
CA GLU A 67 -12.06 21.03 6.93
C GLU A 67 -11.98 20.64 5.46
N GLY A 68 -12.25 19.37 5.15
CA GLY A 68 -12.08 18.87 3.79
C GLY A 68 -12.41 17.40 3.64
N ARG A 69 -12.05 16.87 2.48
CA ARG A 69 -12.27 15.46 2.16
C ARG A 69 -10.96 14.77 1.80
N PHE A 70 -10.54 13.86 2.66
CA PHE A 70 -9.40 12.99 2.42
C PHE A 70 -9.79 11.76 1.58
N MET A 71 -8.93 11.37 0.63
CA MET A 71 -9.09 10.14 -0.15
C MET A 71 -7.74 9.43 -0.31
N ARG A 72 -7.77 8.09 -0.23
CA ARG A 72 -6.63 7.22 -0.52
C ARG A 72 -7.08 5.92 -1.17
N ALA A 73 -6.14 5.09 -1.60
CA ALA A 73 -6.37 3.75 -2.15
C ALA A 73 -7.27 3.75 -3.42
N LEU A 74 -7.21 4.81 -4.24
CA LEU A 74 -8.06 4.96 -5.42
C LEU A 74 -7.80 3.92 -6.51
N LYS A 75 -6.66 3.22 -6.50
CA LYS A 75 -6.39 2.09 -7.40
C LYS A 75 -7.45 0.99 -7.30
N ARG A 76 -8.09 0.84 -6.11
CA ARG A 76 -9.12 -0.17 -5.85
C ARG A 76 -10.46 0.08 -6.58
N VAL A 77 -10.72 1.30 -7.05
CA VAL A 77 -11.97 1.63 -7.76
C VAL A 77 -11.90 1.42 -9.26
N LEU A 78 -10.70 1.15 -9.83
CA LEU A 78 -10.53 0.83 -11.24
C LEU A 78 -11.43 -0.35 -11.64
N GLY A 79 -12.05 -0.27 -12.81
CA GLY A 79 -12.96 -1.29 -13.33
C GLY A 79 -14.36 -1.31 -12.71
N THR A 80 -14.63 -0.48 -11.70
CA THR A 80 -15.96 -0.39 -11.09
C THR A 80 -16.79 0.75 -11.69
N SER A 81 -18.12 0.69 -11.57
CA SER A 81 -19.02 1.78 -12.01
C SER A 81 -18.68 3.12 -11.35
N LEU A 82 -18.09 3.09 -10.17
CA LEU A 82 -17.71 4.28 -9.42
C LEU A 82 -16.73 5.18 -10.17
N MET A 83 -15.90 4.62 -11.08
CA MET A 83 -14.91 5.37 -11.86
C MET A 83 -15.52 6.51 -12.67
N HIS A 84 -16.74 6.29 -13.20
CA HIS A 84 -17.41 7.21 -14.14
C HIS A 84 -18.54 8.01 -13.49
N GLU A 85 -18.85 7.75 -12.22
CA GLU A 85 -19.86 8.52 -11.49
C GLU A 85 -19.36 9.93 -11.22
N LYS A 86 -20.14 10.92 -11.65
CA LYS A 86 -19.87 12.33 -11.37
C LYS A 86 -20.20 12.67 -9.93
N ARG A 87 -19.22 13.23 -9.23
CA ARG A 87 -19.32 13.65 -7.84
C ARG A 87 -19.06 15.15 -7.73
N GLN A 88 -19.86 15.81 -6.90
CA GLN A 88 -19.58 17.19 -6.55
C GLN A 88 -18.43 17.20 -5.52
N ILE A 89 -17.28 17.73 -5.92
CA ILE A 89 -16.14 17.95 -5.01
C ILE A 89 -15.68 19.40 -5.21
N LEU A 90 -15.61 20.12 -4.13
CA LEU A 90 -15.43 21.57 -4.15
C LEU A 90 -16.52 22.24 -5.04
N ASN A 91 -16.13 22.98 -6.05
CA ASN A 91 -17.04 23.64 -6.98
C ASN A 91 -17.12 22.91 -8.35
N GLU A 92 -16.59 21.69 -8.44
CA GLU A 92 -16.47 20.95 -9.69
C GLU A 92 -17.24 19.63 -9.64
N ARG A 93 -17.73 19.21 -10.81
CA ARG A 93 -18.22 17.84 -11.01
C ARG A 93 -17.12 16.99 -11.61
N VAL A 94 -16.53 16.12 -10.81
CA VAL A 94 -15.40 15.26 -11.16
C VAL A 94 -15.76 13.79 -11.05
N THR A 95 -15.06 12.97 -11.83
CA THR A 95 -15.07 11.50 -11.75
C THR A 95 -13.81 11.03 -11.04
N PHE A 96 -13.71 9.74 -10.72
CA PHE A 96 -12.43 9.18 -10.23
C PHE A 96 -11.36 9.18 -11.33
N VAL A 97 -11.73 9.13 -12.61
CA VAL A 97 -10.78 9.32 -13.71
C VAL A 97 -10.09 10.70 -13.59
N ASP A 98 -10.87 11.75 -13.37
CA ASP A 98 -10.34 13.12 -13.22
C ASP A 98 -9.43 13.25 -11.99
N ILE A 99 -9.80 12.62 -10.88
CA ILE A 99 -9.02 12.67 -9.63
C ILE A 99 -7.69 11.94 -9.81
N ILE A 100 -7.69 10.72 -10.32
CA ILE A 100 -6.46 9.95 -10.58
C ILE A 100 -5.59 10.68 -11.63
N ALA A 101 -6.21 11.27 -12.66
CA ALA A 101 -5.49 12.05 -13.66
C ALA A 101 -4.75 13.26 -13.07
N ARG A 102 -5.31 13.93 -12.05
CA ARG A 102 -4.62 15.02 -11.32
C ARG A 102 -3.36 14.51 -10.64
N PHE A 103 -3.42 13.33 -10.03
CA PHE A 103 -2.27 12.71 -9.39
C PHE A 103 -1.16 12.33 -10.39
N LEU A 104 -1.54 11.67 -11.48
CA LEU A 104 -0.58 11.30 -12.53
C LEU A 104 0.03 12.53 -13.22
N ARG A 105 -0.75 13.60 -13.36
CA ARG A 105 -0.26 14.90 -13.87
C ARG A 105 0.75 15.53 -12.90
N GLU A 106 0.53 15.44 -11.61
CA GLU A 106 1.46 15.91 -10.59
C GLU A 106 2.81 15.18 -10.68
N ILE A 107 2.78 13.85 -10.84
CA ILE A 107 3.99 13.05 -11.07
C ILE A 107 4.71 13.51 -12.35
N LYS A 108 3.97 13.71 -13.44
CA LYS A 108 4.51 14.20 -14.72
C LYS A 108 5.17 15.56 -14.58
N ILE A 109 4.51 16.50 -13.91
CA ILE A 109 5.04 17.86 -13.68
C ILE A 109 6.35 17.80 -12.89
N ARG A 110 6.41 17.00 -11.81
CA ARG A 110 7.64 16.85 -11.02
C ARG A 110 8.77 16.23 -11.83
N ALA A 111 8.47 15.21 -12.62
CA ALA A 111 9.45 14.58 -13.50
C ALA A 111 9.99 15.56 -14.56
N GLU A 112 9.13 16.35 -15.18
CA GLU A 112 9.50 17.35 -16.17
C GLU A 112 10.29 18.51 -15.54
N ALA A 113 9.93 18.92 -14.33
CA ALA A 113 10.65 19.96 -13.59
C ALA A 113 12.07 19.52 -13.18
N GLU A 114 12.23 18.27 -12.73
CA GLU A 114 13.54 17.74 -12.34
C GLU A 114 14.47 17.53 -13.54
N THR A 115 13.91 17.00 -14.63
CA THR A 115 14.73 16.53 -15.76
C THR A 115 14.93 17.56 -16.87
N GLY A 116 14.04 18.55 -16.97
CA GLY A 116 13.94 19.47 -18.10
C GLY A 116 13.43 18.80 -19.40
N LEU A 117 12.98 17.54 -19.32
CA LEU A 117 12.43 16.79 -20.45
C LEU A 117 10.91 16.90 -20.48
N THR A 118 10.32 16.66 -21.66
CA THR A 118 8.87 16.50 -21.81
C THR A 118 8.54 15.04 -22.02
N PHE A 119 7.60 14.51 -21.23
CA PHE A 119 7.17 13.12 -21.29
C PHE A 119 5.79 12.99 -21.92
N ASP A 120 5.72 12.71 -23.22
CA ASP A 120 4.48 12.43 -23.92
C ASP A 120 4.01 10.98 -23.76
N ARG A 121 4.91 10.07 -23.39
CA ARG A 121 4.69 8.63 -23.26
C ARG A 121 4.93 8.16 -21.84
N ALA A 122 4.06 7.25 -21.37
CA ALA A 122 4.23 6.56 -20.09
C ALA A 122 4.35 5.05 -20.28
N LEU A 123 5.09 4.39 -19.38
CA LEU A 123 5.05 2.96 -19.15
C LEU A 123 4.54 2.75 -17.73
N SER A 124 3.33 2.21 -17.58
CA SER A 124 2.69 2.02 -16.28
C SER A 124 2.83 0.59 -15.78
N GLY A 125 3.20 0.42 -14.52
CA GLY A 125 2.99 -0.84 -13.82
C GLY A 125 1.49 -1.15 -13.70
N ARG A 126 1.14 -2.43 -13.87
CA ARG A 126 -0.20 -2.95 -13.56
C ARG A 126 -0.11 -4.29 -12.86
N PRO A 127 -1.03 -4.61 -11.94
CA PRO A 127 -1.11 -5.96 -11.38
C PRO A 127 -1.46 -6.98 -12.48
N VAL A 128 -1.13 -8.25 -12.26
CA VAL A 128 -1.56 -9.33 -13.18
C VAL A 128 -3.07 -9.39 -13.24
N VAL A 129 -3.74 -9.24 -12.09
CA VAL A 129 -5.19 -9.11 -11.97
C VAL A 129 -5.56 -7.95 -11.03
N PHE A 130 -6.54 -7.13 -11.42
CA PHE A 130 -7.02 -6.01 -10.60
C PHE A 130 -8.03 -6.47 -9.53
N HIS A 131 -8.87 -7.44 -9.87
CA HIS A 131 -10.00 -7.87 -9.01
C HIS A 131 -9.99 -9.36 -8.71
N GLY A 132 -9.58 -10.20 -9.65
CA GLY A 132 -9.53 -11.66 -9.53
C GLY A 132 -9.60 -12.34 -10.89
N THR A 133 -9.06 -13.53 -10.97
CA THR A 133 -9.01 -14.29 -12.22
C THR A 133 -10.42 -14.52 -12.79
N GLY A 134 -10.65 -14.13 -14.05
CA GLY A 134 -11.93 -14.26 -14.72
C GLY A 134 -12.98 -13.19 -14.37
N ASP A 135 -12.64 -12.18 -13.57
CA ASP A 135 -13.54 -11.07 -13.29
C ASP A 135 -13.73 -10.20 -14.55
N ARG A 136 -14.98 -9.91 -14.89
CA ARG A 136 -15.32 -9.08 -16.07
C ARG A 136 -14.80 -7.65 -15.98
N ARG A 137 -14.44 -7.20 -14.79
CA ARG A 137 -13.90 -5.85 -14.53
C ARG A 137 -12.43 -5.69 -14.91
N GLU A 138 -11.70 -6.78 -15.22
CA GLU A 138 -10.27 -6.73 -15.56
C GLU A 138 -9.97 -5.82 -16.75
N ALA A 139 -10.64 -6.08 -17.89
CA ALA A 139 -10.46 -5.27 -19.10
C ALA A 139 -10.89 -3.81 -18.89
N GLN A 140 -11.96 -3.59 -18.12
CA GLN A 140 -12.41 -2.24 -17.78
C GLN A 140 -11.42 -1.52 -16.87
N ALA A 141 -10.79 -2.21 -15.91
CA ALA A 141 -9.81 -1.62 -15.03
C ALA A 141 -8.56 -1.12 -15.77
N GLU A 142 -8.08 -1.87 -16.77
CA GLU A 142 -6.99 -1.40 -17.63
C GLU A 142 -7.43 -0.20 -18.49
N ALA A 143 -8.62 -0.27 -19.09
CA ALA A 143 -9.17 0.83 -19.89
C ALA A 143 -9.34 2.12 -19.05
N ASP A 144 -9.82 1.99 -17.81
CA ASP A 144 -9.94 3.11 -16.87
C ASP A 144 -8.59 3.71 -16.52
N LEU A 145 -7.59 2.86 -16.21
CA LEU A 145 -6.25 3.33 -15.93
C LEU A 145 -5.63 4.05 -17.13
N ARG A 146 -5.81 3.51 -18.35
CA ARG A 146 -5.40 4.18 -19.60
C ARG A 146 -6.04 5.55 -19.74
N ALA A 147 -7.35 5.64 -19.47
CA ALA A 147 -8.10 6.91 -19.54
C ALA A 147 -7.53 7.93 -18.53
N CYS A 148 -7.12 7.51 -17.32
CA CYS A 148 -6.48 8.38 -16.34
C CYS A 148 -5.16 8.96 -16.86
N TYR A 149 -4.31 8.17 -17.52
CA TYR A 149 -3.05 8.64 -18.12
C TYR A 149 -3.28 9.63 -19.25
N ILE A 150 -4.21 9.35 -20.14
CA ILE A 150 -4.57 10.27 -21.25
C ILE A 150 -5.12 11.59 -20.68
N ALA A 151 -6.00 11.53 -19.68
CA ALA A 151 -6.53 12.73 -19.01
C ALA A 151 -5.45 13.49 -18.23
N ALA A 152 -4.37 12.82 -17.79
CA ALA A 152 -3.21 13.46 -17.17
C ALA A 152 -2.32 14.23 -18.17
N GLY A 153 -2.50 14.02 -19.49
CA GLY A 153 -1.78 14.69 -20.55
C GLY A 153 -0.64 13.88 -21.17
N PHE A 154 -0.63 12.55 -20.97
CA PHE A 154 0.18 11.65 -21.79
C PHE A 154 -0.54 11.39 -23.12
N LYS A 155 0.22 11.27 -24.20
CA LYS A 155 -0.32 10.92 -25.52
C LYS A 155 -0.47 9.42 -25.71
N GLU A 156 0.44 8.66 -25.08
CA GLU A 156 0.49 7.19 -25.15
C GLU A 156 0.81 6.62 -23.78
N VAL A 157 0.23 5.48 -23.45
CA VAL A 157 0.59 4.67 -22.28
C VAL A 157 0.61 3.20 -22.65
N ASP A 158 1.72 2.55 -22.31
CA ASP A 158 1.90 1.11 -22.36
C ASP A 158 1.84 0.55 -20.94
N PHE A 159 1.48 -0.73 -20.80
CA PHE A 159 1.41 -1.41 -19.52
C PHE A 159 2.42 -2.56 -19.45
N LEU A 160 3.02 -2.71 -18.28
CA LEU A 160 3.89 -3.83 -17.93
C LEU A 160 3.36 -4.46 -16.64
N PHE A 161 3.31 -5.78 -16.57
CA PHE A 161 2.95 -6.45 -15.34
C PHE A 161 3.96 -6.14 -14.22
N GLU A 162 3.47 -5.77 -13.05
CA GLU A 162 4.30 -5.44 -11.89
C GLU A 162 5.32 -6.53 -11.57
N PRO A 163 4.95 -7.84 -11.54
CA PRO A 163 5.95 -8.90 -11.36
C PRO A 163 6.96 -9.00 -12.50
N GLU A 164 6.58 -8.73 -13.73
CA GLU A 164 7.54 -8.70 -14.85
C GLU A 164 8.53 -7.55 -14.70
N ALA A 165 8.07 -6.36 -14.34
CA ALA A 165 8.92 -5.22 -14.04
C ALA A 165 9.89 -5.53 -12.88
N ALA A 166 9.41 -6.20 -11.84
CA ALA A 166 10.23 -6.60 -10.70
C ALA A 166 11.31 -7.64 -11.07
N ALA A 167 10.96 -8.63 -11.90
CA ALA A 167 11.93 -9.61 -12.41
C ALA A 167 13.02 -8.94 -13.26
N ILE A 168 12.63 -8.02 -14.14
CA ILE A 168 13.57 -7.25 -14.97
C ILE A 168 14.51 -6.43 -14.07
N ALA A 169 13.96 -5.71 -13.09
CA ALA A 169 14.74 -4.87 -12.17
C ALA A 169 15.71 -5.67 -11.30
N SER A 170 15.42 -6.92 -11.00
CA SER A 170 16.26 -7.80 -10.19
C SER A 170 17.44 -8.44 -10.99
N GLY A 171 17.53 -8.17 -12.31
CA GLY A 171 18.56 -8.75 -13.18
C GLY A 171 18.36 -10.23 -13.52
N THR A 172 17.16 -10.78 -13.28
CA THR A 172 16.86 -12.20 -13.54
C THR A 172 16.82 -12.57 -15.02
N LEU A 173 16.79 -11.61 -15.93
CA LEU A 173 16.79 -11.86 -17.37
C LEU A 173 18.12 -12.45 -17.89
N ASP A 174 19.20 -12.33 -17.11
CA ASP A 174 20.53 -12.81 -17.50
C ASP A 174 20.67 -14.34 -17.38
N GLN A 175 19.70 -15.04 -16.76
CA GLN A 175 19.74 -16.48 -16.55
C GLN A 175 18.46 -17.14 -17.11
N SER A 176 18.56 -17.69 -18.31
CA SER A 176 17.44 -18.39 -18.96
C SER A 176 17.10 -19.69 -18.24
N GLY A 177 15.80 -19.90 -17.98
CA GLY A 177 15.25 -21.11 -17.36
C GLY A 177 15.04 -21.02 -15.84
N GLU A 178 15.50 -19.96 -15.17
CA GLU A 178 15.29 -19.75 -13.73
C GLU A 178 13.81 -19.60 -13.40
N ILE A 179 13.37 -20.23 -12.31
CA ILE A 179 12.03 -20.05 -11.74
C ILE A 179 12.16 -19.16 -10.51
N GLY A 180 11.47 -18.00 -10.54
CA GLY A 180 11.45 -17.07 -9.43
C GLY A 180 10.05 -16.87 -8.88
N LEU A 181 9.97 -16.62 -7.57
CA LEU A 181 8.75 -16.21 -6.88
C LEU A 181 8.86 -14.73 -6.50
N ILE A 182 7.94 -13.91 -6.98
CA ILE A 182 7.79 -12.53 -6.56
C ILE A 182 6.73 -12.48 -5.47
N VAL A 183 7.08 -11.80 -4.39
CA VAL A 183 6.22 -11.54 -3.22
C VAL A 183 6.04 -10.04 -3.12
N ASP A 184 4.93 -9.53 -3.62
CA ASP A 184 4.58 -8.11 -3.56
C ASP A 184 3.64 -7.85 -2.39
N ILE A 185 4.11 -7.09 -1.40
CA ILE A 185 3.33 -6.76 -0.23
C ILE A 185 3.00 -5.28 -0.23
N GLY A 186 1.79 -4.99 -0.68
CA GLY A 186 1.22 -3.65 -0.70
C GLY A 186 0.62 -3.19 0.62
N GLY A 187 -0.13 -2.10 0.58
CA GLY A 187 -0.79 -1.53 1.78
C GLY A 187 -1.96 -2.38 2.28
N GLY A 188 -2.68 -3.09 1.42
CA GLY A 188 -3.87 -3.87 1.81
C GLY A 188 -4.05 -5.18 1.07
N THR A 189 -3.12 -5.54 0.18
CA THR A 189 -3.08 -6.80 -0.56
C THR A 189 -1.65 -7.27 -0.66
N SER A 190 -1.47 -8.58 -0.81
CA SER A 190 -0.20 -9.17 -1.17
C SER A 190 -0.40 -10.10 -2.35
N ASP A 191 0.44 -9.94 -3.36
CA ASP A 191 0.39 -10.68 -4.60
C ASP A 191 1.63 -11.56 -4.74
N PHE A 192 1.40 -12.81 -5.13
CA PHE A 192 2.43 -13.82 -5.36
C PHE A 192 2.43 -14.17 -6.83
N SER A 193 3.57 -14.00 -7.51
CA SER A 193 3.71 -14.31 -8.92
C SER A 193 4.89 -15.24 -9.14
N LEU A 194 4.61 -16.44 -9.62
CA LEU A 194 5.64 -17.37 -10.04
C LEU A 194 5.95 -17.13 -11.51
N PHE A 195 7.22 -16.97 -11.84
CA PHE A 195 7.65 -16.70 -13.20
C PHE A 195 8.80 -17.64 -13.62
N ARG A 196 8.99 -17.76 -14.92
CA ARG A 196 10.18 -18.38 -15.53
C ARG A 196 10.87 -17.37 -16.42
N SER A 197 12.18 -17.21 -16.25
CA SER A 197 13.02 -16.44 -17.14
C SER A 197 13.28 -17.20 -18.44
N GLY A 198 13.33 -16.50 -19.56
CA GLY A 198 13.59 -17.04 -20.89
C GLY A 198 14.40 -16.06 -21.72
N ASN A 199 14.90 -16.51 -22.87
CA ASN A 199 15.66 -15.65 -23.78
C ASN A 199 14.86 -14.46 -24.32
N ASP A 200 13.54 -14.58 -24.35
CA ASP A 200 12.60 -13.57 -24.87
C ASP A 200 11.91 -12.75 -23.75
N GLY A 201 12.33 -12.89 -22.49
CA GLY A 201 11.74 -12.20 -21.35
C GLY A 201 11.25 -13.14 -20.23
N VAL A 202 10.22 -12.72 -19.53
CA VAL A 202 9.66 -13.43 -18.38
C VAL A 202 8.29 -13.98 -18.73
N SER A 203 8.03 -15.25 -18.44
CA SER A 203 6.69 -15.84 -18.52
C SER A 203 6.11 -16.09 -17.13
N ILE A 204 4.92 -15.58 -16.87
CA ILE A 204 4.19 -15.82 -15.62
C ILE A 204 3.59 -17.22 -15.65
N LEU A 205 3.95 -18.06 -14.69
CA LEU A 205 3.47 -19.44 -14.55
C LEU A 205 2.18 -19.51 -13.73
N ALA A 206 2.10 -18.75 -12.65
CA ALA A 206 0.91 -18.61 -11.82
C ALA A 206 0.94 -17.27 -11.08
N ASN A 207 -0.24 -16.81 -10.69
CA ASN A 207 -0.43 -15.65 -9.84
C ASN A 207 -1.55 -15.92 -8.84
N HIS A 208 -1.35 -15.48 -7.59
CA HIS A 208 -2.33 -15.58 -6.52
C HIS A 208 -2.22 -14.37 -5.60
N GLY A 209 -3.37 -13.85 -5.16
CA GLY A 209 -3.43 -12.68 -4.29
C GLY A 209 -4.15 -12.98 -2.97
N VAL A 210 -3.66 -12.43 -1.88
CA VAL A 210 -4.32 -12.46 -0.57
C VAL A 210 -4.62 -11.04 -0.10
N ARG A 211 -5.76 -10.86 0.58
CA ARG A 211 -6.18 -9.56 1.12
C ARG A 211 -5.55 -9.29 2.48
N ILE A 212 -4.24 -9.23 2.49
CA ILE A 212 -3.42 -8.88 3.66
C ILE A 212 -2.33 -7.94 3.18
N GLY A 213 -2.09 -6.86 3.90
CA GLY A 213 -1.05 -5.90 3.59
C GLY A 213 -0.62 -5.08 4.79
N GLY A 214 0.13 -4.03 4.55
CA GLY A 214 0.72 -3.17 5.58
C GLY A 214 -0.29 -2.62 6.59
N THR A 215 -1.51 -2.30 6.15
CA THR A 215 -2.58 -1.78 7.02
C THR A 215 -3.12 -2.84 7.99
N ASP A 216 -3.07 -4.12 7.63
CA ASP A 216 -3.46 -5.21 8.54
C ASP A 216 -2.38 -5.41 9.61
N PHE A 217 -1.12 -5.22 9.26
CA PHE A 217 -0.01 -5.23 10.21
C PHE A 217 -0.13 -4.08 11.20
N ASP A 218 -0.38 -2.86 10.70
CA ASP A 218 -0.61 -1.67 11.54
C ASP A 218 -1.77 -1.90 12.50
N ARG A 219 -2.89 -2.44 11.99
CA ARG A 219 -4.05 -2.77 12.81
C ARG A 219 -3.72 -3.76 13.93
N SER A 220 -2.96 -4.82 13.63
CA SER A 220 -2.58 -5.83 14.63
C SER A 220 -1.67 -5.25 15.71
N ILE A 221 -0.68 -4.44 15.33
CA ILE A 221 0.20 -3.73 16.26
C ILE A 221 -0.61 -2.76 17.12
N ASN A 222 -1.52 -2.02 16.51
CA ASN A 222 -2.38 -1.07 17.21
C ASN A 222 -3.24 -1.77 18.27
N ILE A 223 -3.90 -2.88 17.91
CA ILE A 223 -4.74 -3.66 18.82
C ILE A 223 -3.95 -4.27 19.98
N ASP A 224 -2.73 -4.73 19.71
CA ASP A 224 -1.90 -5.40 20.71
C ASP A 224 -1.19 -4.42 21.64
N ARG A 225 -0.66 -3.31 21.11
CA ARG A 225 0.24 -2.40 21.85
C ARG A 225 -0.41 -1.10 22.28
N VAL A 226 -1.28 -0.52 21.47
CA VAL A 226 -1.82 0.82 21.74
C VAL A 226 -3.19 0.75 22.38
N MET A 227 -4.11 -0.06 21.88
CA MET A 227 -5.46 -0.15 22.42
C MET A 227 -5.53 -0.50 23.92
N PRO A 228 -4.63 -1.35 24.50
CA PRO A 228 -4.59 -1.56 25.95
C PRO A 228 -4.28 -0.28 26.77
N LEU A 229 -3.54 0.67 26.20
CA LEU A 229 -3.28 1.98 26.86
C LEU A 229 -4.50 2.90 26.84
N LEU A 230 -5.42 2.65 25.91
CA LEU A 230 -6.70 3.36 25.79
C LEU A 230 -7.85 2.65 26.51
N GLY A 231 -7.55 1.55 27.23
CA GLY A 231 -8.53 0.84 28.05
C GLY A 231 -9.11 -0.43 27.45
N LYS A 232 -8.59 -0.95 26.33
CA LYS A 232 -8.95 -2.27 25.85
C LYS A 232 -8.61 -3.32 26.91
N GLY A 233 -9.60 -4.20 27.25
CA GLY A 233 -9.46 -5.18 28.29
C GLY A 233 -9.70 -4.66 29.72
N SER A 234 -10.01 -3.38 29.90
CA SER A 234 -10.40 -2.83 31.21
C SER A 234 -11.77 -3.35 31.64
N THR A 235 -11.96 -3.30 32.94
CA THR A 235 -13.22 -3.68 33.60
C THR A 235 -14.04 -2.42 33.91
N LEU A 236 -15.32 -2.47 33.62
CA LEU A 236 -16.29 -1.41 33.92
C LEU A 236 -17.23 -1.86 35.05
N ARG A 237 -17.45 -1.02 36.01
CA ARG A 237 -18.52 -1.23 37.00
C ARG A 237 -19.88 -1.15 36.33
N LYS A 238 -20.84 -1.94 36.77
CA LYS A 238 -22.21 -1.80 36.27
C LYS A 238 -22.80 -0.46 36.69
N ALA A 239 -23.49 0.22 35.80
CA ALA A 239 -24.20 1.47 36.11
C ALA A 239 -25.31 1.28 37.16
N ILE A 240 -25.91 0.07 37.21
CA ILE A 240 -26.98 -0.28 38.15
C ILE A 240 -26.65 -1.63 38.79
N GLY A 241 -26.63 -1.68 40.09
CA GLY A 241 -26.37 -2.88 40.89
C GLY A 241 -24.90 -3.27 41.01
N PRO A 242 -24.58 -4.33 41.79
CA PRO A 242 -23.22 -4.78 41.97
C PRO A 242 -22.69 -5.56 40.77
N GLY A 243 -21.35 -5.57 40.64
CA GLY A 243 -20.63 -6.35 39.62
C GLY A 243 -20.00 -5.51 38.53
N THR A 244 -19.27 -6.17 37.66
CA THR A 244 -18.49 -5.58 36.59
C THR A 244 -18.79 -6.23 35.24
N THR A 245 -18.35 -5.59 34.17
CA THR A 245 -18.40 -6.10 32.78
C THR A 245 -17.14 -5.66 32.06
N PRO A 246 -16.62 -6.43 31.09
CA PRO A 246 -15.47 -5.98 30.29
C PRO A 246 -15.90 -4.79 29.39
N ALA A 247 -14.95 -3.91 29.14
CA ALA A 247 -15.11 -2.85 28.16
C ALA A 247 -15.42 -3.43 26.76
N PRO A 248 -16.37 -2.86 25.98
CA PRO A 248 -16.71 -3.38 24.67
C PRO A 248 -15.53 -3.34 23.71
N ASN A 249 -15.16 -4.49 23.13
CA ASN A 249 -14.04 -4.58 22.18
C ASN A 249 -14.29 -3.88 20.85
N ALA A 250 -15.56 -3.64 20.49
CA ALA A 250 -15.91 -3.07 19.18
C ALA A 250 -15.28 -1.70 18.93
N ILE A 251 -15.33 -0.80 19.93
CA ILE A 251 -14.79 0.56 19.80
C ILE A 251 -13.28 0.55 19.52
N PHE A 252 -12.52 -0.32 20.18
CA PHE A 252 -11.07 -0.44 19.97
C PHE A 252 -10.74 -1.07 18.62
N ASN A 253 -11.51 -2.06 18.17
CA ASN A 253 -11.35 -2.67 16.86
C ASN A 253 -11.66 -1.68 15.73
N ASP A 254 -12.69 -0.85 15.90
CA ASP A 254 -13.07 0.14 14.91
C ASP A 254 -12.07 1.31 14.88
N LEU A 255 -11.56 1.75 16.05
CA LEU A 255 -10.50 2.77 16.13
C LEU A 255 -9.17 2.28 15.53
N ALA A 256 -8.86 0.99 15.61
CA ALA A 256 -7.69 0.40 14.97
C ALA A 256 -7.87 0.14 13.46
N THR A 257 -9.07 0.35 12.90
CA THR A 257 -9.39 0.12 11.49
C THR A 257 -9.51 1.45 10.77
N TRP A 258 -8.54 1.77 9.93
CA TRP A 258 -8.42 3.07 9.25
C TRP A 258 -9.74 3.61 8.67
N GLU A 259 -10.44 2.78 7.92
CA GLU A 259 -11.66 3.17 7.20
C GLU A 259 -12.83 3.46 8.14
N LYS A 260 -12.76 3.00 9.39
CA LYS A 260 -13.83 3.15 10.37
C LYS A 260 -13.64 4.34 11.30
N ILE A 261 -12.43 4.88 11.39
CA ILE A 261 -12.09 5.98 12.29
C ILE A 261 -13.07 7.14 12.19
N PRO A 262 -13.40 7.68 10.99
CA PRO A 262 -14.29 8.85 10.88
C PRO A 262 -15.70 8.59 11.40
N PHE A 263 -16.17 7.34 11.40
CA PHE A 263 -17.51 6.99 11.88
C PHE A 263 -17.61 6.94 13.41
N LEU A 264 -16.49 7.04 14.12
CA LEU A 264 -16.45 7.09 15.58
C LEU A 264 -16.67 8.51 16.14
N TYR A 265 -16.50 9.55 15.33
CA TYR A 265 -16.58 10.95 15.77
C TYR A 265 -18.04 11.46 15.90
N THR A 266 -18.92 10.63 16.43
CA THR A 266 -20.31 10.99 16.66
C THR A 266 -20.55 11.39 18.11
N ALA A 267 -21.51 12.28 18.34
CA ALA A 267 -21.91 12.67 19.70
C ALA A 267 -22.33 11.47 20.57
N GLN A 268 -22.93 10.44 19.95
CA GLN A 268 -23.32 9.21 20.65
C GLN A 268 -22.09 8.43 21.12
N THR A 269 -21.08 8.24 20.25
CA THR A 269 -19.86 7.52 20.60
C THR A 269 -19.08 8.25 21.67
N ARG A 270 -18.96 9.58 21.57
CA ARG A 270 -18.26 10.42 22.59
C ARG A 270 -18.93 10.26 23.97
N ARG A 271 -20.24 10.35 24.07
CA ARG A 271 -20.98 10.10 25.33
C ARG A 271 -20.76 8.71 25.88
N MET A 272 -20.81 7.69 25.00
CA MET A 272 -20.59 6.30 25.40
C MET A 272 -19.19 6.10 26.04
N VAL A 273 -18.14 6.66 25.45
CA VAL A 273 -16.78 6.50 26.02
C VAL A 273 -16.57 7.33 27.29
N GLU A 274 -17.25 8.49 27.43
CA GLU A 274 -17.27 9.27 28.67
C GLU A 274 -17.93 8.47 29.82
N GLU A 275 -19.05 7.80 29.54
CA GLU A 275 -19.70 6.90 30.49
C GLU A 275 -18.79 5.71 30.85
N MET A 276 -18.12 5.13 29.85
CA MET A 276 -17.14 4.05 30.10
C MET A 276 -15.99 4.52 30.99
N ALA A 277 -15.49 5.74 30.81
CA ALA A 277 -14.41 6.31 31.64
C ALA A 277 -14.87 6.50 33.10
N GLN A 278 -16.10 6.95 33.32
CA GLN A 278 -16.69 7.11 34.68
C GLN A 278 -16.89 5.77 35.39
N LEU A 279 -17.18 4.71 34.64
CA LEU A 279 -17.44 3.38 35.19
C LEU A 279 -16.17 2.51 35.27
N SER A 280 -15.08 2.92 34.63
CA SER A 280 -13.85 2.12 34.54
C SER A 280 -13.13 1.98 35.89
N GLU A 281 -12.54 0.80 36.10
CA GLU A 281 -11.60 0.56 37.19
C GLU A 281 -10.21 1.15 36.88
N THR A 282 -9.95 1.52 35.60
CA THR A 282 -8.72 2.18 35.13
C THR A 282 -9.09 3.43 34.35
N PRO A 283 -9.64 4.48 35.04
CA PRO A 283 -10.16 5.67 34.36
C PRO A 283 -9.11 6.44 33.58
N GLU A 284 -7.84 6.40 33.99
CA GLU A 284 -6.72 7.04 33.29
C GLU A 284 -6.57 6.51 31.85
N LYS A 285 -6.76 5.21 31.62
CA LYS A 285 -6.70 4.62 30.30
C LYS A 285 -7.90 5.01 29.44
N MET A 286 -9.12 4.95 30.04
CA MET A 286 -10.33 5.35 29.32
C MET A 286 -10.36 6.83 28.98
N ASN A 287 -9.78 7.69 29.81
CA ASN A 287 -9.67 9.12 29.54
C ASN A 287 -8.80 9.38 28.30
N ARG A 288 -7.78 8.58 28.04
CA ARG A 288 -7.02 8.66 26.78
C ARG A 288 -7.89 8.33 25.57
N LEU A 289 -8.79 7.33 25.68
CA LEU A 289 -9.76 7.05 24.62
C LEU A 289 -10.73 8.21 24.42
N VAL A 290 -11.18 8.85 25.51
CA VAL A 290 -12.03 10.06 25.46
C VAL A 290 -11.29 11.16 24.69
N THR A 291 -10.02 11.45 25.05
CA THR A 291 -9.18 12.44 24.34
C THR A 291 -9.10 12.13 22.84
N VAL A 292 -8.77 10.88 22.48
CA VAL A 292 -8.65 10.48 21.06
C VAL A 292 -9.94 10.75 20.27
N LEU A 293 -11.12 10.54 20.89
CA LEU A 293 -12.38 10.72 20.17
C LEU A 293 -12.91 12.16 20.24
N GLN A 294 -12.60 12.91 21.30
CA GLN A 294 -12.98 14.33 21.42
C GLN A 294 -12.15 15.20 20.46
N ASP A 295 -10.85 14.95 20.43
CA ASP A 295 -9.88 15.72 19.64
C ASP A 295 -9.62 15.12 18.27
N GLU A 296 -10.37 14.06 17.87
CA GLU A 296 -10.34 13.39 16.56
C GLU A 296 -8.97 12.81 16.15
N LEU A 297 -8.15 12.38 17.11
CA LEU A 297 -6.76 11.93 16.95
C LEU A 297 -6.60 10.50 16.40
N GLY A 298 -7.67 9.87 15.90
CA GLY A 298 -7.62 8.48 15.45
C GLY A 298 -6.68 8.23 14.26
N HIS A 299 -6.61 9.18 13.31
CA HIS A 299 -5.68 9.07 12.19
C HIS A 299 -4.23 9.36 12.62
N ASP A 300 -4.00 10.32 13.53
CA ASP A 300 -2.69 10.57 14.13
C ASP A 300 -2.12 9.31 14.79
N LEU A 301 -2.99 8.62 15.53
CA LEU A 301 -2.66 7.34 16.17
C LEU A 301 -2.31 6.28 15.12
N ALA A 302 -3.07 6.17 14.04
CA ALA A 302 -2.80 5.20 12.97
C ALA A 302 -1.44 5.49 12.29
N PHE A 303 -1.14 6.74 11.97
CA PHE A 303 0.16 7.14 11.44
C PHE A 303 1.31 6.95 12.44
N ALA A 304 1.08 7.17 13.74
CA ALA A 304 2.09 6.92 14.76
C ALA A 304 2.45 5.43 14.82
N VAL A 305 1.46 4.54 14.72
CA VAL A 305 1.67 3.09 14.65
C VAL A 305 2.46 2.69 13.41
N GLU A 306 2.10 3.22 12.24
CA GLU A 306 2.81 2.96 10.98
C GLU A 306 4.28 3.39 11.07
N ARG A 307 4.55 4.61 11.57
CA ARG A 307 5.92 5.09 11.79
C ARG A 307 6.69 4.21 12.76
N GLY A 308 6.09 3.82 13.89
CA GLY A 308 6.69 2.92 14.88
C GLY A 308 7.03 1.55 14.29
N LYS A 309 6.12 0.97 13.50
CA LYS A 309 6.35 -0.29 12.75
C LYS A 309 7.55 -0.16 11.81
N ILE A 310 7.59 0.90 11.00
CA ILE A 310 8.68 1.14 10.04
C ILE A 310 10.01 1.30 10.80
N ALA A 311 10.04 2.07 11.88
CA ALA A 311 11.24 2.27 12.70
C ALA A 311 11.74 0.95 13.31
N ALA A 312 10.83 0.14 13.87
CA ALA A 312 11.16 -1.17 14.43
C ALA A 312 11.73 -2.11 13.36
N ASN A 313 11.07 -2.16 12.21
CA ASN A 313 11.50 -3.00 11.10
C ASN A 313 12.88 -2.61 10.54
N ASN A 314 13.18 -1.32 10.49
CA ASN A 314 14.46 -0.80 9.98
C ASN A 314 15.59 -0.86 11.02
N GLY A 315 15.37 -1.49 12.17
CA GLY A 315 16.37 -1.65 13.20
C GLY A 315 16.78 -0.34 13.87
N ALA A 316 15.87 0.63 13.96
CA ALA A 316 16.13 1.87 14.67
C ALA A 316 16.53 1.61 16.14
N ASN A 317 17.42 2.43 16.66
CA ASN A 317 17.79 2.35 18.06
C ASN A 317 16.61 2.84 18.93
N CYS A 318 16.06 1.97 19.80
CA CYS A 318 14.88 2.23 20.61
C CYS A 318 13.62 2.62 19.79
N PRO A 319 13.14 1.78 18.87
CA PRO A 319 11.93 2.08 18.11
C PRO A 319 10.73 2.16 19.04
N HIS A 320 9.87 3.14 18.80
CA HIS A 320 8.69 3.37 19.63
C HIS A 320 7.53 3.98 18.81
N ILE A 321 6.33 3.83 19.32
CA ILE A 321 5.14 4.53 18.85
C ILE A 321 4.96 5.77 19.75
N ALA A 322 5.12 6.95 19.18
CA ALA A 322 4.93 8.21 19.89
C ALA A 322 3.44 8.56 19.94
N LEU A 323 2.93 8.81 21.13
CA LEU A 323 1.52 9.13 21.39
C LEU A 323 1.38 10.43 22.20
N ASP A 324 2.35 11.34 22.07
CA ASP A 324 2.42 12.62 22.80
C ASP A 324 1.19 13.51 22.56
N GLN A 325 0.53 13.34 21.42
CA GLN A 325 -0.72 14.04 21.07
C GLN A 325 -1.91 13.60 21.94
N ILE A 326 -1.85 12.40 22.55
CA ILE A 326 -2.90 11.88 23.44
C ILE A 326 -2.60 12.27 24.90
N GLU A 327 -1.36 12.04 25.32
CA GLU A 327 -0.89 12.37 26.66
C GLU A 327 0.62 12.64 26.60
N ARG A 328 1.06 13.73 27.23
CA ARG A 328 2.46 14.15 27.21
C ARG A 328 3.39 13.00 27.63
N THR A 329 4.42 12.73 26.80
CA THR A 329 5.41 11.66 27.01
C THR A 329 4.88 10.23 26.91
N LEU A 330 3.65 10.04 26.48
CA LEU A 330 3.11 8.69 26.26
C LEU A 330 3.80 8.06 25.04
N THR A 331 4.46 6.95 25.26
CA THR A 331 5.14 6.19 24.20
C THR A 331 4.98 4.69 24.41
N VAL A 332 5.08 3.93 23.35
CA VAL A 332 5.12 2.46 23.38
C VAL A 332 6.41 2.01 22.72
N VAL A 333 7.29 1.39 23.48
CA VAL A 333 8.48 0.76 22.91
C VAL A 333 8.02 -0.42 22.04
N LEU A 334 8.56 -0.53 20.84
CA LEU A 334 8.22 -1.57 19.86
C LEU A 334 9.51 -2.18 19.28
N PRO A 335 10.23 -3.00 20.03
CA PRO A 335 11.43 -3.65 19.51
C PRO A 335 11.10 -4.65 18.41
N ALA A 336 12.02 -4.85 17.47
CA ALA A 336 11.79 -5.68 16.28
C ALA A 336 11.36 -7.11 16.63
N GLU A 337 11.91 -7.69 17.69
CA GLU A 337 11.56 -9.04 18.16
C GLU A 337 10.10 -9.20 18.61
N GLU A 338 9.44 -8.11 18.96
CA GLU A 338 8.03 -8.12 19.35
C GLU A 338 7.07 -8.08 18.15
N LEU A 339 7.55 -7.72 16.97
CA LEU A 339 6.73 -7.75 15.75
C LEU A 339 6.36 -9.19 15.34
N ALA A 340 7.29 -10.13 15.49
CA ALA A 340 7.09 -11.52 15.05
C ALA A 340 5.86 -12.19 15.69
N PRO A 341 5.68 -12.19 17.00
CA PRO A 341 4.51 -12.79 17.63
C PRO A 341 3.20 -12.05 17.29
N ILE A 342 3.23 -10.71 17.18
CA ILE A 342 2.05 -9.90 16.83
C ILE A 342 1.58 -10.20 15.41
N LEU A 343 2.51 -10.41 14.48
CA LEU A 343 2.22 -10.58 13.05
C LEU A 343 2.21 -12.06 12.59
N ALA A 344 2.37 -13.02 13.51
CA ALA A 344 2.48 -14.46 13.18
C ALA A 344 1.33 -14.97 12.32
N VAL A 345 0.10 -14.56 12.59
CA VAL A 345 -1.09 -14.95 11.81
C VAL A 345 -0.99 -14.45 10.36
N HIS A 346 -0.52 -13.23 10.17
CA HIS A 346 -0.34 -12.67 8.84
C HIS A 346 0.81 -13.35 8.08
N ALA A 347 1.92 -13.60 8.76
CA ALA A 347 3.06 -14.33 8.19
C ALA A 347 2.66 -15.73 7.71
N GLN A 348 1.85 -16.46 8.50
CA GLN A 348 1.32 -17.76 8.12
C GLN A 348 0.38 -17.70 6.91
N ALA A 349 -0.49 -16.71 6.86
CA ALA A 349 -1.40 -16.52 5.73
C ALA A 349 -0.65 -16.14 4.43
N LEU A 350 0.41 -15.34 4.53
CA LEU A 350 1.28 -15.01 3.38
C LEU A 350 2.03 -16.26 2.89
N ALA A 351 2.56 -17.09 3.79
CA ALA A 351 3.17 -18.37 3.42
C ALA A 351 2.16 -19.33 2.75
N GLY A 352 0.92 -19.30 3.20
CA GLY A 352 -0.20 -20.00 2.55
C GLY A 352 -0.42 -19.54 1.12
N GLY A 353 -0.45 -18.23 0.87
CA GLY A 353 -0.59 -17.66 -0.47
C GLY A 353 0.55 -18.06 -1.42
N ALA A 354 1.79 -18.02 -0.94
CA ALA A 354 2.93 -18.50 -1.70
C ALA A 354 2.82 -20.01 -2.04
N THR A 355 2.42 -20.81 -1.06
CA THR A 355 2.22 -22.26 -1.25
C THR A 355 1.15 -22.53 -2.32
N GLU A 356 0.04 -21.81 -2.27
CA GLU A 356 -1.04 -21.93 -3.27
C GLU A 356 -0.54 -21.52 -4.66
N THR A 357 0.26 -20.47 -4.78
CA THR A 357 0.86 -20.06 -6.05
C THR A 357 1.73 -21.16 -6.66
N LEU A 358 2.55 -21.83 -5.84
CA LEU A 358 3.37 -22.98 -6.28
C LEU A 358 2.50 -24.13 -6.77
N GLN A 359 1.41 -24.45 -6.05
CA GLN A 359 0.47 -25.51 -6.41
C GLN A 359 -0.23 -25.21 -7.73
N LEU A 360 -0.70 -23.98 -7.93
CA LEU A 360 -1.34 -23.55 -9.18
C LEU A 360 -0.43 -23.71 -10.40
N ALA A 361 0.88 -23.51 -10.22
CA ALA A 361 1.86 -23.69 -11.28
C ALA A 361 2.33 -25.14 -11.45
N GLY A 362 1.99 -26.06 -10.55
CA GLY A 362 2.54 -27.41 -10.50
C GLY A 362 4.06 -27.45 -10.22
N VAL A 363 4.58 -26.42 -9.53
CA VAL A 363 5.99 -26.24 -9.21
C VAL A 363 6.23 -26.56 -7.75
N THR A 364 7.27 -27.32 -7.46
CA THR A 364 7.67 -27.59 -6.06
C THR A 364 8.58 -26.50 -5.53
N ALA A 365 8.59 -26.29 -4.23
CA ALA A 365 9.45 -25.32 -3.57
C ALA A 365 10.95 -25.48 -3.91
N LYS A 366 11.40 -26.71 -4.16
CA LYS A 366 12.80 -27.02 -4.55
C LYS A 366 13.18 -26.53 -5.95
N GLN A 367 12.21 -26.23 -6.79
CA GLN A 367 12.41 -25.73 -8.14
C GLN A 367 12.43 -24.21 -8.22
N VAL A 368 12.18 -23.53 -7.11
CA VAL A 368 12.26 -22.08 -7.03
C VAL A 368 13.70 -21.68 -6.77
N ASP A 369 14.30 -21.00 -7.72
CA ASP A 369 15.70 -20.58 -7.67
C ASP A 369 15.89 -19.27 -6.90
N ARG A 370 14.84 -18.42 -6.85
CA ARG A 370 14.92 -17.08 -6.27
C ARG A 370 13.58 -16.62 -5.71
N VAL A 371 13.62 -15.87 -4.59
CA VAL A 371 12.47 -15.12 -4.06
C VAL A 371 12.79 -13.63 -4.12
N ILE A 372 11.91 -12.86 -4.75
CA ILE A 372 12.05 -11.41 -4.93
C ILE A 372 10.94 -10.72 -4.15
N TYR A 373 11.31 -9.90 -3.18
CA TYR A 373 10.38 -9.13 -2.37
C TYR A 373 10.21 -7.73 -2.94
N VAL A 374 8.97 -7.33 -3.19
CA VAL A 374 8.60 -6.01 -3.70
C VAL A 374 7.43 -5.42 -2.91
N GLY A 375 7.12 -4.13 -3.13
CA GLY A 375 6.07 -3.42 -2.39
C GLY A 375 6.58 -2.76 -1.10
N GLY A 376 5.84 -1.76 -0.64
CA GLY A 376 6.24 -0.91 0.50
C GLY A 376 6.30 -1.61 1.85
N ALA A 377 5.61 -2.74 2.02
CA ALA A 377 5.61 -3.53 3.25
C ALA A 377 6.49 -4.77 3.18
N SER A 378 7.05 -5.12 2.01
CA SER A 378 7.88 -6.32 1.81
C SER A 378 9.25 -6.30 2.51
N PRO A 379 9.91 -5.15 2.80
CA PRO A 379 11.16 -5.14 3.55
C PRO A 379 11.01 -5.54 5.03
N MET A 380 9.82 -5.96 5.48
CA MET A 380 9.64 -6.36 6.87
C MET A 380 10.44 -7.62 7.20
N VAL A 381 11.29 -7.53 8.20
CA VAL A 381 12.20 -8.59 8.68
C VAL A 381 11.49 -9.91 9.01
N LEU A 382 10.18 -9.87 9.24
CA LEU A 382 9.36 -11.02 9.63
C LEU A 382 8.92 -11.90 8.46
N LEU A 383 8.94 -11.38 7.24
CA LEU A 383 8.40 -12.06 6.07
C LEU A 383 9.38 -13.06 5.44
N PRO A 384 10.70 -12.84 5.46
CA PRO A 384 11.65 -13.84 4.99
C PRO A 384 11.54 -15.16 5.72
N HIS A 385 11.35 -15.18 7.05
CA HIS A 385 11.43 -16.39 7.85
C HIS A 385 10.42 -17.50 7.45
N PRO A 386 9.11 -17.24 7.24
CA PRO A 386 8.19 -18.25 6.72
C PRO A 386 8.51 -18.66 5.28
N MET A 387 8.99 -17.73 4.46
CA MET A 387 9.42 -18.02 3.07
C MET A 387 10.71 -18.82 3.02
N GLU A 388 11.69 -18.53 3.87
CA GLU A 388 12.93 -19.31 4.02
C GLU A 388 12.63 -20.76 4.43
N THR A 389 11.58 -20.95 5.25
CA THR A 389 11.12 -22.29 5.60
C THR A 389 10.45 -22.99 4.42
N LEU A 390 9.70 -22.24 3.62
CA LEU A 390 9.01 -22.76 2.43
C LEU A 390 9.98 -23.05 1.29
N VAL A 391 10.94 -22.13 1.05
CA VAL A 391 11.90 -22.18 -0.09
C VAL A 391 13.35 -22.04 0.42
N PRO A 392 13.86 -22.99 1.21
CA PRO A 392 15.10 -22.86 1.96
C PRO A 392 16.37 -22.76 1.08
N GLN A 393 16.25 -23.05 -0.21
CA GLN A 393 17.38 -23.02 -1.15
C GLN A 393 17.50 -21.68 -1.89
N SER A 394 16.52 -20.79 -1.73
CA SER A 394 16.42 -19.52 -2.47
C SER A 394 16.72 -18.35 -1.53
N PRO A 395 17.91 -17.74 -1.63
CA PRO A 395 18.21 -16.58 -0.81
C PRO A 395 17.22 -15.45 -1.12
N PRO A 396 16.69 -14.75 -0.10
CA PRO A 396 15.81 -13.62 -0.32
C PRO A 396 16.57 -12.52 -1.07
N SER A 397 16.01 -12.06 -2.17
CA SER A 397 16.52 -10.92 -2.91
C SER A 397 15.64 -9.70 -2.64
N PHE A 398 16.27 -8.69 -2.08
CA PHE A 398 15.66 -7.36 -1.94
C PHE A 398 16.34 -6.47 -2.99
N PRO A 399 15.67 -6.13 -4.09
CA PRO A 399 16.23 -5.19 -5.04
C PRO A 399 16.64 -3.92 -4.30
N GLN A 400 17.88 -3.45 -4.49
CA GLN A 400 18.42 -2.28 -3.78
C GLN A 400 17.68 -0.96 -4.08
N VAL A 401 16.78 -0.96 -5.05
CA VAL A 401 15.93 0.17 -5.40
C VAL A 401 14.58 -0.06 -4.74
N PHE A 402 14.20 0.84 -3.87
CA PHE A 402 12.97 0.85 -3.06
C PHE A 402 11.67 0.68 -3.88
N ASN A 403 11.79 0.62 -5.19
CA ASN A 403 10.70 0.37 -6.11
C ASN A 403 11.23 -0.38 -7.35
N PRO A 404 11.24 -1.74 -7.33
CA PRO A 404 11.72 -2.55 -8.46
C PRO A 404 10.93 -2.29 -9.74
N LEU A 405 9.67 -1.85 -9.62
CA LEU A 405 8.84 -1.46 -10.75
C LEU A 405 9.48 -0.30 -11.52
N ASN A 406 10.08 0.67 -10.84
CA ASN A 406 10.72 1.81 -11.51
C ASN A 406 11.97 1.43 -12.30
N GLY A 407 12.78 0.51 -11.79
CA GLY A 407 13.92 -0.02 -12.54
C GLY A 407 13.46 -0.74 -13.80
N GLY A 408 12.48 -1.64 -13.68
CA GLY A 408 11.91 -2.38 -14.80
C GLY A 408 11.10 -1.51 -15.75
N LEU A 409 10.29 -0.57 -15.23
CA LEU A 409 9.50 0.36 -16.02
C LEU A 409 10.34 1.44 -16.73
N ALA A 410 11.52 1.76 -16.20
CA ALA A 410 12.44 2.68 -16.85
C ALA A 410 13.22 2.03 -18.02
N LEU A 411 13.25 0.70 -18.14
CA LEU A 411 13.93 0.04 -19.26
C LEU A 411 13.16 0.22 -20.58
N PRO A 412 13.87 0.28 -21.74
CA PRO A 412 13.19 0.32 -23.02
C PRO A 412 12.36 -0.95 -23.18
N PRO A 413 11.15 -0.87 -23.78
CA PRO A 413 10.36 -2.06 -24.03
C PRO A 413 11.20 -3.04 -24.85
N HIS A 414 11.51 -4.20 -24.27
CA HIS A 414 12.17 -5.27 -24.98
C HIS A 414 11.31 -5.64 -26.20
N PRO A 415 11.90 -5.97 -27.39
CA PRO A 415 11.12 -6.29 -28.58
C PRO A 415 10.07 -7.37 -28.37
N ALA A 416 10.28 -8.28 -27.41
CA ALA A 416 9.33 -9.32 -27.01
C ALA A 416 8.07 -8.76 -26.30
N LEU A 417 8.10 -7.56 -25.71
CA LEU A 417 6.95 -6.93 -25.01
C LEU A 417 5.85 -6.45 -25.97
N ARG A 418 6.05 -6.48 -27.27
CA ARG A 418 5.06 -6.10 -28.29
C ARG A 418 4.04 -7.19 -28.62
N ARG A 419 4.08 -8.36 -27.97
CA ARG A 419 3.24 -9.50 -28.31
C ARG A 419 2.69 -10.20 -27.08
N THR A 420 1.61 -9.73 -26.49
CA THR A 420 0.63 -10.59 -25.81
C THR A 420 -0.73 -9.90 -25.77
N GLU A 421 -1.43 -9.88 -26.89
CA GLU A 421 -2.89 -9.72 -26.94
C GLU A 421 -3.63 -11.04 -26.66
N THR A 422 -2.96 -12.08 -26.22
CA THR A 422 -3.60 -13.36 -25.88
C THR A 422 -3.73 -13.49 -24.37
N PRO A 423 -4.96 -13.50 -23.82
CA PRO A 423 -5.19 -13.91 -22.45
C PRO A 423 -4.67 -15.36 -22.29
N PRO A 424 -4.20 -15.73 -21.08
CA PRO A 424 -3.77 -17.10 -20.82
C PRO A 424 -4.90 -18.08 -21.15
N PRO A 425 -4.59 -19.27 -21.67
CA PRO A 425 -5.62 -20.25 -22.03
C PRO A 425 -6.46 -20.59 -20.80
N HIS A 426 -7.77 -20.53 -20.97
CA HIS A 426 -8.73 -21.03 -19.99
C HIS A 426 -8.38 -22.51 -19.71
N LEU A 427 -7.86 -22.78 -18.52
CA LEU A 427 -7.83 -24.13 -18.00
C LEU A 427 -9.25 -24.52 -17.58
N PRO A 428 -9.67 -25.75 -17.86
CA PRO A 428 -11.04 -26.24 -17.70
C PRO A 428 -11.53 -26.25 -16.26
#